data_d25568441513461ed683fdbef1a71a08
#
_entry.id   d25568441513461ed683fdbef1a71a08
#
_cell.length_a   1.000
_cell.length_b   1.000
_cell.length_c   1.000
_cell.angle_alpha   90.00
_cell.angle_beta   90.00
_cell.angle_gamma   90.00
#
_symmetry.space_group_name_H-M   'P 1'
#
loop_
_entity.id
_entity.type
_entity.pdbx_description
1 polymer ?
#
loop_
_entity_poly.entity_id
_entity_poly.type
_entity_poly.pdbx_seq_one_letter_code
_entity_poly.pdbx_strand_id
1 'polypeptide(L)'
;MSNNTTMIDQALLPRNMSPVPEHIMAMLRVVQGPAAGTEVRLTKSITGVGRDEQNDLTLPDSRVSNFHMALFHAAGEFRIRDLGSTNGTFLNGSTVTEYALRHGDWIQVGGCVMRFEIERITTDITGN
;
A
#
# COMPACT_ATOMS: atom_id res chain seq x y z
N MET A 1 16.59 -18.76 -7.52
CA MET A 1 15.97 -18.01 -7.77
C MET A 1 15.45 -17.21 -6.79
N SER A 2 15.72 -16.29 -6.45
CA SER A 2 15.16 -15.56 -5.46
C SER A 2 14.19 -14.64 -6.00
N ASN A 3 13.30 -14.21 -5.23
CA ASN A 3 12.39 -13.27 -5.71
C ASN A 3 12.19 -12.29 -4.62
N ASN A 4 11.57 -11.22 -4.91
CA ASN A 4 11.45 -10.14 -3.98
C ASN A 4 10.55 -10.40 -2.83
N THR A 5 9.70 -11.37 -2.95
CA THR A 5 8.80 -11.64 -1.86
C THR A 5 9.52 -12.21 -0.68
N THR A 6 10.75 -12.67 -0.84
CA THR A 6 11.48 -13.17 0.30
C THR A 6 11.96 -12.06 1.20
N MET A 7 11.86 -10.81 0.76
CA MET A 7 12.32 -9.71 1.59
C MET A 7 11.31 -9.38 2.68
N ILE A 8 10.06 -9.77 2.52
CA ILE A 8 9.05 -9.57 3.55
C ILE A 8 8.87 -10.89 4.28
N ASP A 9 8.83 -10.83 5.62
CA ASP A 9 8.63 -12.02 6.42
C ASP A 9 7.32 -12.68 6.01
N GLN A 10 7.39 -13.88 5.52
CA GLN A 10 6.22 -14.62 5.04
C GLN A 10 5.14 -14.76 6.11
N ALA A 11 5.55 -14.81 7.38
CA ALA A 11 4.59 -14.93 8.46
C ALA A 11 3.72 -13.69 8.62
N LEU A 12 4.16 -12.55 8.06
CA LEU A 12 3.41 -11.32 8.15
C LEU A 12 2.47 -11.11 6.98
N LEU A 13 2.52 -11.98 5.97
CA LEU A 13 1.70 -11.80 4.79
C LEU A 13 0.33 -12.45 4.95
N PRO A 14 -0.71 -11.83 4.42
CA PRO A 14 -2.03 -12.43 4.46
C PRO A 14 -2.08 -13.65 3.55
N ARG A 15 -2.97 -14.57 3.86
CA ARG A 15 -3.04 -15.82 3.12
C ARG A 15 -3.99 -15.82 1.95
N ASN A 16 -4.94 -14.96 1.94
CA ASN A 16 -5.99 -14.97 0.93
C ASN A 16 -5.95 -13.77 0.01
N MET A 17 -4.76 -13.35 -0.34
CA MET A 17 -4.63 -12.26 -1.29
C MET A 17 -5.14 -12.68 -2.65
N SER A 18 -5.68 -11.75 -3.38
CA SER A 18 -6.23 -11.99 -4.70
C SER A 18 -5.79 -10.93 -5.68
N PRO A 19 -5.82 -11.23 -6.97
CA PRO A 19 -5.44 -10.24 -7.98
C PRO A 19 -6.38 -9.05 -7.96
N VAL A 20 -5.87 -7.89 -8.34
CA VAL A 20 -6.69 -6.70 -8.47
C VAL A 20 -7.46 -6.80 -9.77
N PRO A 21 -8.79 -6.66 -9.75
CA PRO A 21 -9.58 -6.74 -10.98
C PRO A 21 -9.22 -5.64 -11.96
N GLU A 22 -9.32 -5.94 -13.24
CA GLU A 22 -8.93 -4.98 -14.28
C GLU A 22 -9.77 -3.70 -14.27
N HIS A 23 -10.99 -3.78 -13.79
CA HIS A 23 -11.85 -2.60 -13.78
C HIS A 23 -11.65 -1.72 -12.55
N ILE A 24 -10.67 -2.05 -11.72
CA ILE A 24 -10.36 -1.26 -10.54
C ILE A 24 -9.02 -0.57 -10.78
N MET A 25 -8.99 0.74 -10.58
CA MET A 25 -7.74 1.47 -10.61
C MET A 25 -7.49 1.99 -9.21
N ALA A 26 -6.39 1.60 -8.60
CA ALA A 26 -6.02 2.04 -7.27
C ALA A 26 -4.62 2.61 -7.30
N MET A 27 -4.37 3.61 -6.47
CA MET A 27 -3.11 4.33 -6.48
C MET A 27 -2.77 4.80 -5.08
N LEU A 28 -1.48 4.81 -4.78
CA LEU A 28 -0.97 5.39 -3.56
C LEU A 28 -0.14 6.60 -3.98
N ARG A 29 -0.47 7.77 -3.49
CA ARG A 29 0.21 9.00 -3.85
C ARG A 29 0.90 9.59 -2.63
N VAL A 30 2.19 9.83 -2.70
CA VAL A 30 2.93 10.43 -1.59
C VAL A 30 2.75 11.94 -1.70
N VAL A 31 2.18 12.54 -0.67
CA VAL A 31 1.90 13.97 -0.69
C VAL A 31 2.82 14.79 0.20
N GLN A 32 3.54 14.13 1.12
CA GLN A 32 4.42 14.84 2.01
C GLN A 32 5.60 13.95 2.37
N GLY A 33 6.77 14.53 2.58
CA GLY A 33 7.99 13.81 2.93
C GLY A 33 8.96 13.73 1.76
N PRO A 34 10.07 13.02 1.95
CA PRO A 34 11.15 12.98 0.94
C PRO A 34 10.72 12.42 -0.42
N ALA A 35 9.71 11.58 -0.46
CA ALA A 35 9.25 11.00 -1.71
C ALA A 35 7.99 11.69 -2.25
N ALA A 36 7.66 12.88 -1.76
CA ALA A 36 6.46 13.60 -2.18
C ALA A 36 6.41 13.73 -3.70
N GLY A 37 5.27 13.48 -4.28
CA GLY A 37 5.06 13.51 -5.72
C GLY A 37 5.10 12.13 -6.37
N THR A 38 5.57 11.12 -5.64
CA THR A 38 5.62 9.77 -6.18
C THR A 38 4.23 9.15 -6.16
N GLU A 39 3.89 8.44 -7.23
CA GLU A 39 2.62 7.73 -7.33
C GLU A 39 2.90 6.29 -7.69
N VAL A 40 2.22 5.37 -7.02
CA VAL A 40 2.37 3.96 -7.28
C VAL A 40 1.01 3.38 -7.60
N ARG A 41 0.88 2.76 -8.78
CA ARG A 41 -0.36 2.07 -9.14
C ARG A 41 -0.38 0.73 -8.43
N LEU A 42 -1.49 0.42 -7.80
CA LEU A 42 -1.61 -0.80 -7.03
C LEU A 42 -2.22 -1.88 -7.92
N THR A 43 -1.36 -2.52 -8.71
CA THR A 43 -1.80 -3.51 -9.68
C THR A 43 -1.51 -4.94 -9.24
N LYS A 44 -0.69 -5.11 -8.21
CA LYS A 44 -0.33 -6.43 -7.72
C LYS A 44 -1.18 -6.77 -6.51
N SER A 45 -1.24 -8.06 -6.18
CA SER A 45 -1.95 -8.50 -4.99
C SER A 45 -1.41 -7.87 -3.72
N ILE A 46 -0.12 -7.53 -3.71
CA ILE A 46 0.49 -6.88 -2.55
C ILE A 46 1.51 -5.85 -3.01
N THR A 47 1.56 -4.73 -2.32
CA THR A 47 2.50 -3.63 -2.58
C THR A 47 3.22 -3.33 -1.27
N GLY A 48 4.52 -3.50 -1.25
CA GLY A 48 5.32 -3.24 -0.05
C GLY A 48 5.81 -1.82 0.00
N VAL A 49 5.82 -1.24 1.19
CA VAL A 49 6.23 0.16 1.42
C VAL A 49 7.20 0.19 2.58
N GLY A 50 8.33 0.84 2.39
CA GLY A 50 9.32 0.95 3.45
C GLY A 50 10.56 1.67 2.99
N ARG A 51 11.58 1.66 3.84
CA ARG A 51 12.81 2.39 3.57
C ARG A 51 13.75 1.63 2.64
N ASP A 52 13.66 0.30 2.62
CA ASP A 52 14.54 -0.51 1.78
C ASP A 52 14.14 -0.38 0.31
N GLU A 53 15.13 -0.28 -0.58
CA GLU A 53 14.87 -0.11 -2.00
C GLU A 53 14.19 -1.30 -2.64
N GLN A 54 14.12 -2.42 -1.97
CA GLN A 54 13.42 -3.60 -2.49
C GLN A 54 11.92 -3.42 -2.45
N ASN A 55 11.43 -2.43 -1.73
CA ASN A 55 9.99 -2.18 -1.66
C ASN A 55 9.46 -1.65 -2.99
N ASP A 56 8.18 -1.81 -3.21
CA ASP A 56 7.51 -1.21 -4.38
C ASP A 56 7.50 0.31 -4.27
N LEU A 57 7.36 0.82 -3.06
CA LEU A 57 7.47 2.24 -2.79
C LEU A 57 8.52 2.43 -1.71
N THR A 58 9.60 3.11 -2.06
CA THR A 58 10.69 3.38 -1.13
C THR A 58 10.50 4.76 -0.51
N LEU A 59 10.50 4.79 0.80
CA LEU A 59 10.39 6.05 1.55
C LEU A 59 11.68 6.28 2.30
N PRO A 60 12.57 7.15 1.78
CA PRO A 60 13.88 7.37 2.38
C PRO A 60 13.82 8.28 3.60
N ASP A 61 13.25 7.80 4.67
CA ASP A 61 13.07 8.52 5.91
C ASP A 61 13.52 7.59 7.01
N SER A 62 14.43 8.04 7.86
CA SER A 62 15.02 7.19 8.89
C SER A 62 14.00 6.68 9.91
N ARG A 63 12.84 7.30 9.99
CA ARG A 63 11.78 6.86 10.89
C ARG A 63 10.92 5.76 10.27
N VAL A 64 11.16 5.43 9.02
CA VAL A 64 10.43 4.39 8.33
C VAL A 64 11.22 3.10 8.43
N SER A 65 10.58 2.01 8.80
CA SER A 65 11.23 0.70 8.89
C SER A 65 11.54 0.17 7.49
N ASN A 66 12.52 -0.71 7.37
CA ASN A 66 12.92 -1.24 6.07
C ASN A 66 11.74 -1.85 5.32
N PHE A 67 10.91 -2.63 5.99
CA PHE A 67 9.69 -3.16 5.40
C PHE A 67 8.59 -2.76 6.39
N HIS A 68 7.96 -1.63 6.14
CA HIS A 68 7.13 -0.95 7.12
C HIS A 68 5.68 -1.40 7.09
N MET A 69 5.11 -1.42 5.91
CA MET A 69 3.72 -1.80 5.76
C MET A 69 3.48 -2.35 4.37
N ALA A 70 2.32 -2.94 4.15
CA ALA A 70 1.92 -3.41 2.85
C ALA A 70 0.47 -3.08 2.60
N LEU A 71 0.15 -2.78 1.34
CA LEU A 71 -1.22 -2.69 0.91
C LEU A 71 -1.49 -3.95 0.10
N PHE A 72 -2.63 -4.56 0.29
CA PHE A 72 -2.92 -5.80 -0.42
C PHE A 72 -4.40 -5.89 -0.75
N HIS A 73 -4.72 -6.74 -1.73
CA HIS A 73 -6.08 -6.93 -2.18
C HIS A 73 -6.55 -8.31 -1.76
N ALA A 74 -7.68 -8.38 -1.10
CA ALA A 74 -8.24 -9.64 -0.64
C ALA A 74 -9.74 -9.48 -0.43
N ALA A 75 -10.50 -10.50 -0.78
CA ALA A 75 -11.94 -10.50 -0.55
C ALA A 75 -12.63 -9.25 -1.13
N GLY A 76 -12.17 -8.81 -2.27
CA GLY A 76 -12.81 -7.70 -2.99
C GLY A 76 -12.48 -6.32 -2.47
N GLU A 77 -11.52 -6.17 -1.58
CA GLU A 77 -11.17 -4.86 -1.07
C GLU A 77 -9.67 -4.70 -0.89
N PHE A 78 -9.22 -3.46 -0.83
CA PHE A 78 -7.83 -3.18 -0.47
C PHE A 78 -7.73 -3.02 1.04
N ARG A 79 -6.64 -3.50 1.58
CA ARG A 79 -6.37 -3.41 3.02
C ARG A 79 -4.93 -2.97 3.23
N ILE A 80 -4.67 -2.41 4.38
CA ILE A 80 -3.33 -2.00 4.79
C ILE A 80 -2.94 -2.85 5.99
N ARG A 81 -1.69 -3.27 6.05
CA ARG A 81 -1.18 -4.04 7.19
C ARG A 81 0.18 -3.50 7.60
N ASP A 82 0.35 -3.21 8.89
CA ASP A 82 1.64 -2.85 9.44
C ASP A 82 2.49 -4.11 9.54
N LEU A 83 3.72 -4.07 9.13
CA LEU A 83 4.60 -5.24 9.13
C LEU A 83 5.53 -5.25 10.33
N GLY A 84 5.02 -4.90 11.49
CA GLY A 84 5.83 -4.87 12.71
C GLY A 84 6.75 -3.68 12.76
N SER A 85 6.33 -2.56 12.25
CA SER A 85 7.19 -1.38 12.17
C SER A 85 7.56 -0.86 13.54
N THR A 86 8.68 -0.15 13.60
CA THR A 86 9.15 0.41 14.85
C THR A 86 8.27 1.57 15.32
N ASN A 87 7.86 2.42 14.38
CA ASN A 87 7.14 3.65 14.76
C ASN A 87 5.66 3.65 14.43
N GLY A 88 5.18 2.60 13.81
CA GLY A 88 3.75 2.45 13.56
C GLY A 88 3.29 2.96 12.22
N THR A 89 2.12 2.51 11.81
CA THR A 89 1.42 2.94 10.60
C THR A 89 0.12 3.58 11.06
N PHE A 90 -0.17 4.75 10.51
CA PHE A 90 -1.36 5.50 10.93
C PHE A 90 -2.31 5.67 9.75
N LEU A 91 -3.58 5.39 9.99
CA LEU A 91 -4.63 5.55 9.00
C LEU A 91 -5.60 6.60 9.52
N ASN A 92 -5.70 7.71 8.80
CA ASN A 92 -6.54 8.83 9.21
C ASN A 92 -6.29 9.25 10.66
N GLY A 93 -5.02 9.22 11.06
CA GLY A 93 -4.61 9.68 12.38
C GLY A 93 -4.63 8.62 13.47
N SER A 94 -5.08 7.40 13.18
CA SER A 94 -5.13 6.34 14.18
C SER A 94 -4.16 5.22 13.82
N THR A 95 -3.48 4.68 14.82
CA THR A 95 -2.56 3.57 14.60
C THR A 95 -3.36 2.35 14.18
N VAL A 96 -2.86 1.62 13.19
CA VAL A 96 -3.54 0.41 12.72
C VAL A 96 -2.55 -0.75 12.65
N THR A 97 -3.08 -1.95 12.83
CA THR A 97 -2.34 -3.17 12.55
C THR A 97 -2.78 -3.66 11.18
N GLU A 98 -4.08 -3.71 10.94
CA GLU A 98 -4.62 -4.03 9.64
C GLU A 98 -5.99 -3.39 9.52
N TYR A 99 -6.31 -2.84 8.37
CA TYR A 99 -7.60 -2.19 8.20
C TYR A 99 -7.97 -2.11 6.72
N ALA A 100 -9.26 -2.08 6.44
CA ALA A 100 -9.75 -1.92 5.07
C ALA A 100 -9.56 -0.46 4.64
N LEU A 101 -9.16 -0.27 3.39
CA LEU A 101 -8.91 1.05 2.86
C LEU A 101 -10.11 1.55 2.06
N ARG A 102 -10.33 2.85 2.09
CA ARG A 102 -11.37 3.52 1.33
C ARG A 102 -10.77 4.66 0.56
N HIS A 103 -11.40 5.03 -0.53
CA HIS A 103 -10.95 6.15 -1.34
C HIS A 103 -10.76 7.39 -0.46
N GLY A 104 -9.63 8.02 -0.60
CA GLY A 104 -9.34 9.25 0.11
C GLY A 104 -8.70 9.07 1.48
N ASP A 105 -8.44 7.84 1.89
CA ASP A 105 -7.80 7.61 3.18
C ASP A 105 -6.40 8.19 3.19
N TRP A 106 -6.01 8.73 4.34
CA TRP A 106 -4.67 9.26 4.56
C TRP A 106 -3.87 8.26 5.35
N ILE A 107 -2.65 7.99 4.89
CA ILE A 107 -1.75 7.03 5.53
C ILE A 107 -0.47 7.76 5.90
N GLN A 108 -0.01 7.58 7.12
CA GLN A 108 1.23 8.20 7.56
C GLN A 108 2.19 7.17 8.11
N VAL A 109 3.42 7.18 7.64
CA VAL A 109 4.50 6.37 8.18
C VAL A 109 5.71 7.29 8.28
N GLY A 110 6.30 7.40 9.47
CA GLY A 110 7.39 8.34 9.71
C GLY A 110 6.93 9.75 9.37
N GLY A 111 7.73 10.44 8.60
CA GLY A 111 7.39 11.78 8.14
C GLY A 111 6.70 11.81 6.78
N CYS A 112 6.29 10.65 6.28
CA CYS A 112 5.70 10.57 4.95
C CYS A 112 4.18 10.44 5.07
N VAL A 113 3.46 11.22 4.29
CA VAL A 113 2.00 11.18 4.26
C VAL A 113 1.58 10.80 2.85
N MET A 114 0.70 9.82 2.76
CA MET A 114 0.23 9.28 1.49
C MET A 114 -1.27 9.30 1.43
N ARG A 115 -1.80 9.33 0.22
CA ARG A 115 -3.23 9.26 0.02
C ARG A 115 -3.56 8.04 -0.81
N PHE A 116 -4.54 7.28 -0.37
CA PHE A 116 -5.03 6.12 -1.11
C PHE A 116 -6.20 6.57 -1.98
N GLU A 117 -6.13 6.25 -3.27
CA GLU A 117 -7.18 6.58 -4.21
C GLU A 117 -7.61 5.34 -4.96
N ILE A 118 -8.91 5.16 -5.13
CA ILE A 118 -9.40 4.00 -5.84
C ILE A 118 -10.60 4.45 -6.66
N GLU A 119 -10.72 3.90 -7.85
CA GLU A 119 -11.81 4.26 -8.71
C GLU A 119 -12.19 3.05 -9.55
N ARG A 120 -13.46 2.87 -9.82
CA ARG A 120 -13.94 1.80 -10.65
C ARG A 120 -14.02 2.32 -12.08
N ILE A 121 -13.33 1.65 -12.99
CA ILE A 121 -13.35 2.07 -14.36
C ILE A 121 -14.50 1.37 -15.03
N THR A 122 -15.47 2.15 -15.54
CA THR A 122 -16.56 1.56 -16.24
C THR A 122 -16.28 1.75 -17.66
N THR A 123 -16.24 0.71 -18.41
CA THR A 123 -16.13 0.88 -19.81
C THR A 123 -17.48 0.72 -20.28
N ASP A 124 -18.24 1.65 -20.20
CA ASP A 124 -19.54 1.56 -20.64
C ASP A 124 -19.60 1.77 -22.06
N ILE A 125 -19.68 0.78 -22.78
CA ILE A 125 -19.68 0.95 -24.11
C ILE A 125 -20.87 0.84 -24.65
N THR A 126 -21.70 0.68 -24.04
CA THR A 126 -22.81 0.50 -24.60
C THR A 126 -23.36 1.50 -25.06
N GLY A 127 -23.13 1.77 -25.22
CA GLY A 127 -23.57 2.56 -25.54
C GLY A 127 -24.58 2.53 -25.65
N ASN A 128 -24.61 2.18 -25.56
CA ASN A 128 -25.19 2.13 -25.51
C ASN A 128 -25.34 2.26 -25.41
#